data_306a5dfcbc4ca7d8bdb6e73978dcb27d
#
_entry.id   306a5dfcbc4ca7d8bdb6e73978dcb27d
#
_cell.length_a   1.000
_cell.length_b   1.000
_cell.length_c   1.000
_cell.angle_alpha   90.00
_cell.angle_beta   90.00
_cell.angle_gamma   90.00
#
_symmetry.space_group_name_H-M   'P 1'
#
loop_
_entity.id
_entity.type
_entity.pdbx_description
1 polymer ?
#
loop_
_entity_poly.entity_id
_entity_poly.type
_entity_poly.pdbx_seq_one_letter_code
_entity_poly.pdbx_strand_id
1 'polypeptide(L)'
;MLHRKMLIGASLIFFFGAFVLGTNANHAWNGFHWGRTANPFTLELGDNVSSTWDGYLATTASDWSVSAVLDTLVKAGKTNSRACKATSGRAEVCSYRYGFNGWLGVAQVWISGEHIVKGTVKVNDSYFNTSTYNTPAWRNLVMCQEVGHILGLDHQDETFDNPNLDTCMDYTNDPSTNQHPNQHDYDQLEAIYAHLDGVNTILAFSNEKGGNGRGKPAEAGHDINLDDPSAWGQAIRQDAEGKNSLFVRHLGGNEKVFTFVIWTQE
;
A
#
# COMPACT_ATOMS: atom_id res chain seq x y z
N MET A 1 40.50 -13.77 -73.79
CA MET A 1 39.73 -12.72 -73.07
C MET A 1 38.79 -13.39 -72.13
N LEU A 2 39.16 -13.41 -70.80
CA LEU A 2 38.38 -14.10 -69.78
C LEU A 2 37.62 -13.04 -68.93
N HIS A 3 36.30 -13.06 -69.04
CA HIS A 3 35.46 -12.16 -68.22
C HIS A 3 35.22 -12.75 -66.86
N ARG A 4 35.81 -12.13 -65.83
CA ARG A 4 35.58 -12.42 -64.43
C ARG A 4 34.28 -11.74 -64.01
N LYS A 5 33.25 -12.54 -63.72
CA LYS A 5 32.01 -12.04 -63.06
C LYS A 5 32.24 -11.90 -61.56
N MET A 6 32.15 -10.68 -61.09
CA MET A 6 32.23 -10.34 -59.64
C MET A 6 30.84 -10.53 -59.02
N LEU A 7 30.69 -11.49 -58.13
CA LEU A 7 29.48 -11.69 -57.32
C LEU A 7 29.58 -10.78 -56.07
N ILE A 8 28.68 -9.80 -56.00
CA ILE A 8 28.50 -8.96 -54.83
C ILE A 8 27.49 -9.69 -53.93
N GLY A 9 27.96 -10.26 -52.82
CA GLY A 9 27.12 -10.84 -51.79
C GLY A 9 26.56 -9.75 -50.88
N ALA A 10 25.25 -9.52 -50.93
CA ALA A 10 24.55 -8.64 -50.00
C ALA A 10 24.31 -9.41 -48.69
N SER A 11 25.03 -9.04 -47.61
CA SER A 11 24.75 -9.52 -46.27
C SER A 11 23.53 -8.80 -45.71
N LEU A 12 22.44 -9.51 -45.54
CA LEU A 12 21.25 -9.05 -44.79
C LEU A 12 21.55 -9.17 -43.31
N ILE A 13 21.76 -8.06 -42.62
CA ILE A 13 21.85 -8.01 -41.17
C ILE A 13 20.41 -7.99 -40.59
N PHE A 14 19.96 -9.11 -40.05
CA PHE A 14 18.71 -9.17 -39.29
C PHE A 14 18.96 -8.54 -37.92
N PHE A 15 18.40 -7.35 -37.67
CA PHE A 15 18.26 -6.79 -36.32
C PHE A 15 17.14 -7.57 -35.60
N PHE A 16 17.49 -8.48 -34.74
CA PHE A 16 16.58 -9.02 -33.74
C PHE A 16 16.35 -7.92 -32.70
N GLY A 17 15.29 -7.15 -32.84
CA GLY A 17 14.76 -6.31 -31.77
C GLY A 17 14.25 -7.25 -30.66
N ALA A 18 14.95 -7.32 -29.54
CA ALA A 18 14.42 -7.93 -28.34
C ALA A 18 13.21 -7.08 -27.90
N PHE A 19 12.00 -7.55 -28.15
CA PHE A 19 10.81 -7.06 -27.47
C PHE A 19 10.97 -7.47 -26.00
N VAL A 20 11.33 -6.53 -25.16
CA VAL A 20 11.14 -6.64 -23.72
C VAL A 20 9.62 -6.63 -23.53
N LEU A 21 9.02 -7.80 -23.35
CA LEU A 21 7.66 -7.90 -22.85
C LEU A 21 7.74 -7.35 -21.43
N GLY A 22 7.27 -6.11 -21.25
CA GLY A 22 7.06 -5.57 -19.91
C GLY A 22 6.15 -6.55 -19.20
N THR A 23 6.60 -7.14 -18.09
CA THR A 23 5.74 -7.84 -17.15
C THR A 23 4.77 -6.77 -16.65
N ASN A 24 3.48 -6.86 -17.01
CA ASN A 24 2.48 -5.99 -16.44
C ASN A 24 2.53 -6.20 -14.93
N ALA A 25 2.82 -5.14 -14.20
CA ALA A 25 2.66 -5.08 -12.77
C ALA A 25 1.23 -5.55 -12.44
N ASN A 26 1.05 -6.51 -11.55
CA ASN A 26 -0.26 -7.12 -11.27
C ASN A 26 -0.38 -7.53 -9.80
N HIS A 27 -0.11 -6.57 -8.91
CA HIS A 27 -0.36 -6.72 -7.48
C HIS A 27 -1.28 -5.62 -6.96
N ALA A 28 -2.32 -5.27 -7.73
CA ALA A 28 -3.45 -4.46 -7.27
C ALA A 28 -4.55 -5.36 -6.73
N TRP A 29 -5.11 -5.03 -5.59
CA TRP A 29 -6.27 -5.76 -5.07
C TRP A 29 -7.57 -5.17 -5.63
N ASN A 30 -8.13 -5.83 -6.66
CA ASN A 30 -9.39 -5.48 -7.34
C ASN A 30 -9.46 -4.05 -7.94
N GLY A 31 -8.33 -3.35 -8.11
CA GLY A 31 -8.30 -2.00 -8.66
C GLY A 31 -8.90 -0.91 -7.77
N PHE A 32 -9.10 -1.17 -6.47
CA PHE A 32 -9.54 -0.17 -5.52
C PHE A 32 -8.50 0.94 -5.38
N HIS A 33 -8.94 2.19 -5.42
CA HIS A 33 -8.08 3.37 -5.44
C HIS A 33 -8.76 4.57 -4.77
N TRP A 34 -7.99 5.58 -4.43
CA TRP A 34 -8.54 6.87 -3.98
C TRP A 34 -9.19 7.59 -5.15
N GLY A 35 -10.47 7.99 -5.01
CA GLY A 35 -11.13 8.85 -5.99
C GLY A 35 -10.44 10.22 -6.04
N ARG A 36 -10.04 10.69 -7.23
CA ARG A 36 -9.35 11.97 -7.44
C ARG A 36 -9.59 12.50 -8.86
N THR A 37 -9.48 13.82 -8.99
CA THR A 37 -9.74 14.55 -10.24
C THR A 37 -8.48 15.05 -10.94
N ALA A 38 -7.30 14.78 -10.37
CA ALA A 38 -5.99 15.12 -10.94
C ALA A 38 -4.90 14.17 -10.44
N ASN A 39 -3.82 14.03 -11.20
CA ASN A 39 -2.55 13.42 -10.81
C ASN A 39 -1.41 14.47 -10.96
N PRO A 40 -0.36 14.45 -10.13
CA PRO A 40 -0.34 13.70 -8.86
C PRO A 40 -1.37 14.25 -7.87
N PHE A 41 -1.88 13.36 -7.03
CA PHE A 41 -2.70 13.77 -5.88
C PHE A 41 -1.89 13.65 -4.59
N THR A 42 -2.29 14.36 -3.54
CA THR A 42 -1.64 14.27 -2.23
C THR A 42 -2.54 13.55 -1.24
N LEU A 43 -2.02 12.46 -0.65
CA LEU A 43 -2.66 11.74 0.45
C LEU A 43 -2.02 12.11 1.79
N GLU A 44 -2.80 12.60 2.75
CA GLU A 44 -2.30 12.83 4.09
C GLU A 44 -2.13 11.53 4.87
N LEU A 45 -0.96 11.33 5.46
CA LEU A 45 -0.66 10.33 6.47
C LEU A 45 -0.69 10.99 7.84
N GLY A 46 -1.72 10.67 8.63
CA GLY A 46 -1.89 11.20 9.99
C GLY A 46 -0.92 10.55 10.96
N ASP A 47 -0.03 11.33 11.51
CA ASP A 47 0.98 10.89 12.46
C ASP A 47 0.38 10.73 13.85
N ASN A 48 0.13 9.49 14.24
CA ASN A 48 -0.25 9.06 15.57
C ASN A 48 0.75 8.00 16.10
N VAL A 49 1.97 8.02 15.59
CA VAL A 49 3.02 7.11 16.02
C VAL A 49 3.80 7.69 17.20
N SER A 50 4.58 6.87 17.88
CA SER A 50 5.55 7.34 18.87
C SER A 50 6.80 7.90 18.19
N SER A 51 7.57 8.72 18.91
CA SER A 51 8.82 9.30 18.38
C SER A 51 9.85 8.26 17.88
N THR A 52 9.72 7.00 18.31
CA THR A 52 10.52 5.90 17.78
C THR A 52 10.21 5.62 16.31
N TRP A 53 9.01 5.93 15.85
CA TRP A 53 8.53 5.66 14.51
C TRP A 53 8.54 6.87 13.57
N ASP A 54 8.72 8.09 14.07
CA ASP A 54 8.68 9.32 13.27
C ASP A 54 9.59 9.24 12.04
N GLY A 55 10.83 8.75 12.23
CA GLY A 55 11.79 8.59 11.14
C GLY A 55 11.35 7.57 10.09
N TYR A 56 10.74 6.47 10.49
CA TYR A 56 10.24 5.43 9.58
C TYR A 56 9.01 5.90 8.80
N LEU A 57 8.10 6.61 9.45
CA LEU A 57 6.94 7.21 8.77
C LEU A 57 7.38 8.28 7.76
N ALA A 58 8.35 9.13 8.12
CA ALA A 58 8.90 10.12 7.21
C ALA A 58 9.60 9.48 6.00
N THR A 59 10.39 8.41 6.22
CA THR A 59 11.03 7.63 5.14
C THR A 59 9.97 7.03 4.22
N THR A 60 8.99 6.33 4.78
CA THR A 60 7.89 5.71 4.02
C THR A 60 7.13 6.76 3.19
N ALA A 61 6.84 7.92 3.76
CA ALA A 61 6.19 9.00 3.01
C ALA A 61 7.05 9.52 1.85
N SER A 62 8.37 9.66 2.06
CA SER A 62 9.30 10.06 1.01
C SER A 62 9.37 9.01 -0.10
N ASP A 63 9.45 7.74 0.26
CA ASP A 63 9.57 6.62 -0.67
C ASP A 63 8.35 6.52 -1.59
N TRP A 64 7.14 6.52 -1.04
CA TRP A 64 5.92 6.44 -1.85
C TRP A 64 5.70 7.71 -2.70
N SER A 65 6.23 8.85 -2.29
CA SER A 65 6.19 10.11 -3.07
C SER A 65 7.16 10.14 -4.26
N VAL A 66 7.95 9.09 -4.50
CA VAL A 66 8.71 8.90 -5.75
C VAL A 66 7.77 8.59 -6.92
N SER A 67 6.57 8.07 -6.64
CA SER A 67 5.55 7.81 -7.66
C SER A 67 5.18 9.07 -8.44
N ALA A 68 5.00 8.93 -9.77
CA ALA A 68 4.58 10.03 -10.62
C ALA A 68 3.09 10.43 -10.44
N VAL A 69 2.30 9.58 -9.79
CA VAL A 69 0.83 9.74 -9.72
C VAL A 69 0.33 10.20 -8.35
N LEU A 70 1.16 10.13 -7.30
CA LEU A 70 0.78 10.55 -5.95
C LEU A 70 1.96 11.09 -5.15
N ASP A 71 1.62 11.95 -4.18
CA ASP A 71 2.48 12.35 -3.07
C ASP A 71 1.85 11.90 -1.76
N THR A 72 2.64 11.50 -0.78
CA THR A 72 2.20 11.29 0.59
C THR A 72 2.76 12.37 1.50
N LEU A 73 1.94 12.91 2.39
CA LEU A 73 2.30 14.03 3.24
C LEU A 73 1.99 13.72 4.71
N VAL A 74 3.05 13.64 5.53
CA VAL A 74 2.89 13.46 6.97
C VAL A 74 2.27 14.71 7.60
N LYS A 75 1.19 14.54 8.34
CA LYS A 75 0.45 15.58 9.06
C LYS A 75 0.12 15.10 10.47
N ALA A 76 -0.14 16.03 11.37
CA ALA A 76 -0.61 15.67 12.71
C ALA A 76 -1.81 14.73 12.63
N GLY A 77 -1.78 13.66 13.41
CA GLY A 77 -2.85 12.67 13.51
C GLY A 77 -4.14 13.25 14.11
N LYS A 78 -5.26 12.63 13.79
CA LYS A 78 -6.59 13.02 14.29
C LYS A 78 -7.21 12.01 15.24
N THR A 79 -6.44 11.00 15.63
CA THR A 79 -6.86 9.93 16.54
C THR A 79 -5.81 9.71 17.62
N ASN A 80 -6.13 8.91 18.64
CA ASN A 80 -5.09 8.43 19.54
C ASN A 80 -4.51 7.11 19.02
N SER A 81 -3.23 6.87 19.30
CA SER A 81 -2.49 5.70 18.82
C SER A 81 -3.17 4.37 19.15
N ARG A 82 -3.75 4.24 20.35
CA ARG A 82 -4.40 2.99 20.78
C ARG A 82 -5.66 2.69 19.98
N ALA A 83 -6.54 3.68 19.81
CA ALA A 83 -7.81 3.47 19.09
C ALA A 83 -7.60 3.46 17.57
N CYS A 84 -6.66 4.24 17.07
CA CYS A 84 -6.35 4.35 15.64
C CYS A 84 -7.61 4.44 14.75
N LYS A 85 -8.51 5.36 15.06
CA LYS A 85 -9.77 5.51 14.32
C LYS A 85 -9.53 6.14 12.96
N ALA A 86 -10.15 5.57 11.94
CA ALA A 86 -10.05 6.08 10.58
C ALA A 86 -10.70 7.46 10.44
N THR A 87 -10.07 8.33 9.67
CA THR A 87 -10.56 9.66 9.31
C THR A 87 -10.86 9.71 7.81
N SER A 88 -12.05 10.14 7.41
CA SER A 88 -12.42 10.25 6.00
C SER A 88 -11.43 11.09 5.21
N GLY A 89 -11.06 10.64 4.01
CA GLY A 89 -10.21 11.34 3.06
C GLY A 89 -8.72 11.30 3.37
N ARG A 90 -8.26 10.47 4.31
CA ARG A 90 -6.84 10.32 4.65
C ARG A 90 -6.54 8.95 5.28
N ALA A 91 -5.29 8.65 5.50
CA ALA A 91 -4.84 7.52 6.29
C ALA A 91 -4.37 7.97 7.68
N GLU A 92 -4.74 7.25 8.75
CA GLU A 92 -4.19 7.44 10.10
C GLU A 92 -3.16 6.34 10.37
N VAL A 93 -1.93 6.71 10.71
CA VAL A 93 -0.83 5.78 10.99
C VAL A 93 -0.53 5.81 12.48
N CYS A 94 -0.56 4.66 13.13
CA CYS A 94 -0.51 4.54 14.57
C CYS A 94 0.52 3.49 15.02
N SER A 95 1.25 3.76 16.07
CA SER A 95 2.08 2.78 16.79
C SER A 95 1.61 2.66 18.24
N TYR A 96 1.42 1.45 18.70
CA TYR A 96 1.03 1.19 20.09
C TYR A 96 1.35 -0.25 20.49
N ARG A 97 1.41 -0.52 21.80
CA ARG A 97 1.50 -1.89 22.32
C ARG A 97 0.13 -2.55 22.28
N TYR A 98 -0.23 -3.12 21.11
CA TYR A 98 -1.52 -3.78 20.92
C TYR A 98 -1.62 -5.17 21.56
N GLY A 99 -0.53 -5.66 22.17
CA GLY A 99 -0.44 -7.00 22.79
C GLY A 99 0.25 -8.01 21.89
N PHE A 100 0.55 -9.19 22.48
CA PHE A 100 1.13 -10.32 21.75
C PHE A 100 0.03 -11.15 21.10
N ASN A 101 -0.57 -10.63 20.04
CA ASN A 101 -1.73 -11.16 19.34
C ASN A 101 -1.40 -11.71 17.94
N GLY A 102 -0.11 -11.88 17.64
CA GLY A 102 0.39 -12.57 16.46
C GLY A 102 0.72 -11.66 15.29
N TRP A 103 0.26 -10.40 15.21
CA TRP A 103 0.53 -9.54 14.07
C TRP A 103 1.56 -8.44 14.35
N LEU A 104 2.37 -8.14 13.34
CA LEU A 104 3.35 -7.04 13.33
C LEU A 104 2.73 -5.73 12.87
N GLY A 105 1.99 -5.79 11.76
CA GLY A 105 1.31 -4.68 11.12
C GLY A 105 -0.09 -5.06 10.65
N VAL A 106 -0.95 -4.05 10.54
CA VAL A 106 -2.31 -4.19 10.02
C VAL A 106 -2.67 -2.92 9.26
N ALA A 107 -3.04 -3.07 7.98
CA ALA A 107 -3.68 -2.02 7.21
C ALA A 107 -5.17 -2.29 7.08
N GLN A 108 -5.99 -1.29 7.39
CA GLN A 108 -7.43 -1.38 7.19
C GLN A 108 -7.88 -0.30 6.21
N VAL A 109 -8.58 -0.71 5.16
CA VAL A 109 -8.94 0.14 4.03
C VAL A 109 -10.45 0.09 3.80
N TRP A 110 -11.11 1.23 3.99
CA TRP A 110 -12.56 1.35 3.77
C TRP A 110 -12.83 1.75 2.33
N ILE A 111 -13.73 0.99 1.71
CA ILE A 111 -14.14 1.14 0.33
C ILE A 111 -15.61 1.54 0.28
N SER A 112 -15.94 2.49 -0.59
CA SER A 112 -17.30 2.82 -1.00
C SER A 112 -17.39 2.73 -2.53
N GLY A 113 -18.13 1.73 -3.03
CA GLY A 113 -18.09 1.38 -4.44
C GLY A 113 -16.72 0.85 -4.86
N GLU A 114 -16.03 1.57 -5.72
CA GLU A 114 -14.68 1.24 -6.22
C GLU A 114 -13.59 2.09 -5.56
N HIS A 115 -13.97 3.08 -4.73
CA HIS A 115 -13.04 4.06 -4.20
C HIS A 115 -12.68 3.81 -2.75
N ILE A 116 -11.40 3.99 -2.44
CA ILE A 116 -10.90 4.12 -1.08
C ILE A 116 -11.39 5.46 -0.52
N VAL A 117 -11.92 5.45 0.71
CA VAL A 117 -12.48 6.64 1.36
C VAL A 117 -11.78 7.01 2.66
N LYS A 118 -11.11 6.06 3.28
CA LYS A 118 -10.28 6.24 4.49
C LYS A 118 -9.44 4.99 4.73
N GLY A 119 -8.36 5.14 5.51
CA GLY A 119 -7.50 4.03 5.88
C GLY A 119 -6.89 4.20 7.27
N THR A 120 -6.44 3.09 7.85
CA THR A 120 -5.59 3.07 9.03
C THR A 120 -4.44 2.10 8.85
N VAL A 121 -3.29 2.46 9.40
CA VAL A 121 -2.12 1.60 9.55
C VAL A 121 -1.79 1.48 11.02
N LYS A 122 -1.59 0.26 11.50
CA LYS A 122 -1.19 -0.03 12.89
C LYS A 122 0.10 -0.84 12.88
N VAL A 123 1.12 -0.40 13.61
CA VAL A 123 2.34 -1.15 13.89
C VAL A 123 2.40 -1.51 15.37
N ASN A 124 2.70 -2.80 15.67
CA ASN A 124 2.52 -3.35 17.01
C ASN A 124 3.81 -3.32 17.85
N ASP A 125 3.97 -2.29 18.66
CA ASP A 125 5.12 -2.10 19.54
C ASP A 125 5.35 -3.25 20.53
N SER A 126 4.38 -4.13 20.76
CA SER A 126 4.60 -5.31 21.59
C SER A 126 5.67 -6.22 20.99
N TYR A 127 5.68 -6.38 19.66
CA TYR A 127 6.67 -7.17 18.93
C TYR A 127 7.92 -6.36 18.56
N PHE A 128 7.75 -5.10 18.11
CA PHE A 128 8.87 -4.25 17.73
C PHE A 128 9.78 -3.84 18.90
N ASN A 129 9.39 -4.14 20.13
CA ASN A 129 10.25 -4.03 21.32
C ASN A 129 10.93 -5.35 21.71
N THR A 130 10.75 -6.44 20.95
CA THR A 130 11.45 -7.71 21.14
C THR A 130 12.77 -7.73 20.37
N SER A 131 13.69 -8.60 20.73
CA SER A 131 15.00 -8.72 20.06
C SER A 131 14.88 -9.10 18.57
N THR A 132 13.86 -9.86 18.19
CA THR A 132 13.64 -10.34 16.81
C THR A 132 13.27 -9.19 15.89
N TYR A 133 12.32 -8.33 16.29
CA TYR A 133 11.75 -7.30 15.42
C TYR A 133 12.24 -5.88 15.70
N ASN A 134 13.06 -5.68 16.74
CA ASN A 134 13.61 -4.36 17.10
C ASN A 134 14.80 -3.99 16.23
N THR A 135 14.62 -3.99 14.92
CA THR A 135 15.64 -3.56 13.94
C THR A 135 15.07 -2.51 12.99
N PRO A 136 15.92 -1.63 12.42
CA PRO A 136 15.48 -0.68 11.41
C PRO A 136 14.84 -1.36 10.19
N ALA A 137 15.40 -2.50 9.73
CA ALA A 137 14.90 -3.19 8.55
C ALA A 137 13.45 -3.69 8.74
N TRP A 138 13.15 -4.34 9.86
CA TRP A 138 11.79 -4.77 10.17
C TRP A 138 10.81 -3.59 10.29
N ARG A 139 11.24 -2.47 10.89
CA ARG A 139 10.38 -1.29 11.01
C ARG A 139 10.10 -0.63 9.68
N ASN A 140 11.12 -0.49 8.81
CA ASN A 140 10.93 0.03 7.47
C ASN A 140 10.03 -0.87 6.63
N LEU A 141 10.30 -2.19 6.59
CA LEU A 141 9.47 -3.15 5.87
C LEU A 141 8.00 -3.00 6.23
N VAL A 142 7.66 -3.14 7.52
CA VAL A 142 6.24 -3.18 7.94
C VAL A 142 5.57 -1.82 7.77
N MET A 143 6.23 -0.70 8.08
CA MET A 143 5.65 0.63 7.86
C MET A 143 5.40 0.89 6.38
N CYS A 144 6.35 0.57 5.52
CA CYS A 144 6.24 0.73 4.07
C CYS A 144 5.13 -0.14 3.49
N GLN A 145 5.05 -1.42 3.87
CA GLN A 145 4.07 -2.38 3.37
C GLN A 145 2.64 -1.97 3.72
N GLU A 146 2.38 -1.68 4.99
CA GLU A 146 1.04 -1.32 5.44
C GLU A 146 0.56 0.01 4.83
N VAL A 147 1.46 0.96 4.57
CA VAL A 147 1.12 2.17 3.81
C VAL A 147 0.87 1.84 2.34
N GLY A 148 1.62 0.93 1.73
CA GLY A 148 1.40 0.47 0.35
C GLY A 148 -0.03 -0.06 0.13
N HIS A 149 -0.57 -0.83 1.09
CA HIS A 149 -1.96 -1.32 1.04
C HIS A 149 -2.98 -0.18 1.04
N ILE A 150 -2.73 0.88 1.80
CA ILE A 150 -3.60 2.08 1.81
C ILE A 150 -3.60 2.79 0.45
N LEU A 151 -2.52 2.64 -0.34
CA LEU A 151 -2.42 3.22 -1.68
C LEU A 151 -3.09 2.37 -2.77
N GLY A 152 -3.59 1.18 -2.45
CA GLY A 152 -4.26 0.26 -3.39
C GLY A 152 -3.37 -0.90 -3.85
N LEU A 153 -2.17 -1.04 -3.30
CA LEU A 153 -1.26 -2.14 -3.63
C LEU A 153 -1.56 -3.40 -2.83
N ASP A 154 -1.32 -4.53 -3.47
CA ASP A 154 -1.26 -5.85 -2.89
C ASP A 154 0.21 -6.30 -2.73
N HIS A 155 0.44 -7.47 -2.16
CA HIS A 155 1.78 -8.06 -2.12
C HIS A 155 2.25 -8.45 -3.52
N GLN A 156 3.55 -8.29 -3.80
CA GLN A 156 4.19 -8.87 -4.98
C GLN A 156 4.37 -10.38 -4.81
N ASP A 157 4.72 -10.82 -3.61
CA ASP A 157 4.85 -12.23 -3.22
C ASP A 157 4.49 -12.40 -1.73
N GLU A 158 3.92 -13.55 -1.37
CA GLU A 158 3.55 -13.91 0.01
C GLU A 158 4.32 -15.15 0.51
N THR A 159 5.46 -15.47 -0.12
CA THR A 159 6.34 -16.56 0.23
C THR A 159 7.51 -16.05 1.07
N PHE A 160 7.70 -16.58 2.28
CA PHE A 160 8.70 -16.06 3.21
C PHE A 160 10.13 -16.54 2.94
N ASP A 161 10.29 -17.70 2.29
CA ASP A 161 11.58 -18.41 2.14
C ASP A 161 12.21 -18.30 0.74
N ASN A 162 11.59 -17.54 -0.18
CA ASN A 162 12.14 -17.31 -1.51
C ASN A 162 13.15 -16.14 -1.51
N PRO A 163 13.89 -15.91 -2.60
CA PRO A 163 14.74 -14.74 -2.73
C PRO A 163 13.90 -13.45 -2.68
N ASN A 164 14.37 -12.48 -1.91
CA ASN A 164 13.75 -11.17 -1.81
C ASN A 164 13.59 -10.48 -3.17
N LEU A 165 12.46 -9.78 -3.36
CA LEU A 165 12.16 -9.01 -4.57
C LEU A 165 12.62 -7.54 -4.47
N ASP A 166 13.35 -7.18 -3.41
CA ASP A 166 13.84 -5.83 -3.13
C ASP A 166 12.70 -4.79 -3.04
N THR A 167 11.59 -5.18 -2.44
CA THR A 167 10.43 -4.32 -2.18
C THR A 167 9.81 -4.63 -0.83
N CYS A 168 9.23 -3.62 -0.19
CA CYS A 168 8.45 -3.81 1.01
C CYS A 168 7.09 -4.49 0.77
N MET A 169 6.66 -4.64 -0.49
CA MET A 169 5.43 -5.37 -0.85
C MET A 169 5.67 -6.88 -1.04
N ASP A 170 6.79 -7.39 -0.57
CA ASP A 170 7.21 -8.79 -0.61
C ASP A 170 7.38 -9.33 0.81
N TYR A 171 6.82 -10.51 1.10
CA TYR A 171 7.02 -11.19 2.38
C TYR A 171 8.42 -11.78 2.48
N THR A 172 9.01 -11.72 3.67
CA THR A 172 10.36 -12.23 3.89
C THR A 172 10.63 -12.55 5.35
N ASN A 173 11.55 -13.48 5.60
CA ASN A 173 12.15 -13.72 6.89
C ASN A 173 13.43 -12.88 7.12
N ASP A 174 13.98 -12.25 6.06
CA ASP A 174 15.11 -11.35 6.11
C ASP A 174 14.79 -10.01 5.45
N PRO A 175 14.37 -8.98 6.20
CA PRO A 175 13.95 -7.69 5.64
C PRO A 175 15.12 -6.82 5.16
N SER A 176 16.34 -7.33 5.08
CA SER A 176 17.54 -6.53 4.82
C SER A 176 17.48 -5.73 3.51
N THR A 177 16.84 -6.27 2.47
CA THR A 177 16.65 -5.62 1.16
C THR A 177 15.21 -5.18 0.88
N ASN A 178 14.24 -5.63 1.69
CA ASN A 178 12.80 -5.38 1.50
C ASN A 178 12.28 -4.18 2.31
N GLN A 179 13.03 -3.09 2.36
CA GLN A 179 12.72 -1.95 3.24
C GLN A 179 11.96 -0.81 2.55
N HIS A 180 11.95 -0.79 1.22
CA HIS A 180 11.47 0.32 0.39
C HIS A 180 10.64 -0.21 -0.79
N PRO A 181 9.78 0.60 -1.44
CA PRO A 181 9.18 0.23 -2.70
C PRO A 181 10.23 0.06 -3.79
N ASN A 182 9.95 -0.77 -4.79
CA ASN A 182 10.77 -0.87 -6.00
C ASN A 182 10.03 -0.29 -7.24
N GLN A 183 10.66 -0.35 -8.40
CA GLN A 183 10.07 0.19 -9.63
C GLN A 183 8.75 -0.50 -10.01
N HIS A 184 8.60 -1.78 -9.73
CA HIS A 184 7.39 -2.53 -10.01
C HIS A 184 6.18 -2.02 -9.19
N ASP A 185 6.40 -1.57 -7.95
CA ASP A 185 5.35 -0.95 -7.12
C ASP A 185 4.91 0.39 -7.72
N TYR A 186 5.85 1.22 -8.18
CA TYR A 186 5.52 2.49 -8.83
C TYR A 186 4.78 2.29 -10.16
N ASP A 187 5.20 1.32 -10.97
CA ASP A 187 4.51 0.96 -12.22
C ASP A 187 3.08 0.49 -11.94
N GLN A 188 2.88 -0.25 -10.83
CA GLN A 188 1.55 -0.68 -10.41
C GLN A 188 0.68 0.50 -9.94
N LEU A 189 1.24 1.45 -9.20
CA LEU A 189 0.52 2.67 -8.84
C LEU A 189 0.13 3.48 -10.10
N GLU A 190 1.03 3.61 -11.08
CA GLU A 190 0.71 4.27 -12.35
C GLU A 190 -0.45 3.55 -13.08
N ALA A 191 -0.48 2.23 -13.07
CA ALA A 191 -1.57 1.44 -13.65
C ALA A 191 -2.91 1.63 -12.90
N ILE A 192 -2.89 1.59 -11.56
CA ILE A 192 -4.08 1.81 -10.71
C ILE A 192 -4.65 3.22 -10.93
N TYR A 193 -3.77 4.21 -11.03
CA TYR A 193 -4.11 5.63 -11.12
C TYR A 193 -4.03 6.20 -12.54
N ALA A 194 -4.10 5.36 -13.59
CA ALA A 194 -4.03 5.80 -14.99
C ALA A 194 -5.22 6.64 -15.46
N HIS A 195 -6.40 6.44 -14.87
CA HIS A 195 -7.62 7.21 -15.17
C HIS A 195 -7.86 8.30 -14.12
N LEU A 196 -8.75 9.21 -14.37
CA LEU A 196 -9.26 10.18 -13.40
C LEU A 196 -10.72 9.86 -13.07
N ASP A 197 -11.14 10.21 -11.85
CA ASP A 197 -12.48 9.96 -11.36
C ASP A 197 -13.38 11.20 -11.46
N GLY A 198 -14.70 10.99 -11.54
CA GLY A 198 -15.68 12.05 -11.42
C GLY A 198 -15.94 12.49 -9.96
N VAL A 199 -15.26 11.86 -8.99
CA VAL A 199 -15.41 12.09 -7.55
C VAL A 199 -14.04 12.25 -6.90
N ASN A 200 -14.00 12.96 -5.77
CA ASN A 200 -12.79 13.09 -4.97
C ASN A 200 -13.10 12.57 -3.55
N THR A 201 -12.38 11.54 -3.12
CA THR A 201 -12.49 10.94 -1.78
C THR A 201 -11.39 11.39 -0.83
N ILE A 202 -10.43 12.19 -1.30
CA ILE A 202 -9.31 12.72 -0.52
C ILE A 202 -9.74 14.03 0.14
N LEU A 203 -9.29 14.29 1.37
CA LEU A 203 -9.48 15.60 1.98
C LEU A 203 -8.81 16.65 1.10
N ALA A 204 -9.61 17.43 0.37
CA ALA A 204 -9.11 18.61 -0.29
C ALA A 204 -8.48 19.51 0.79
N PHE A 205 -7.25 20.00 0.53
CA PHE A 205 -6.69 21.10 1.32
C PHE A 205 -7.68 22.26 1.23
N SER A 206 -8.55 22.38 2.22
CA SER A 206 -9.58 23.41 2.24
C SER A 206 -8.95 24.77 2.53
N ASN A 207 -8.36 25.36 1.49
CA ASN A 207 -8.21 26.81 1.36
C ASN A 207 -9.42 27.43 0.63
N GLU A 208 -10.55 26.74 0.54
CA GLU A 208 -11.76 27.33 0.02
C GLU A 208 -12.72 27.77 1.15
N LYS A 209 -12.71 29.08 1.38
CA LYS A 209 -13.84 29.77 2.02
C LYS A 209 -15.09 29.53 1.15
N GLY A 210 -16.03 28.76 1.69
CA GLY A 210 -17.44 28.83 1.37
C GLY A 210 -17.86 28.44 -0.05
N GLY A 211 -18.07 27.16 -0.29
CA GLY A 211 -18.91 26.67 -1.37
C GLY A 211 -19.91 25.66 -0.83
N ASN A 212 -21.21 25.95 -0.92
CA ASN A 212 -22.30 25.01 -0.65
C ASN A 212 -22.28 23.86 -1.68
N GLY A 213 -21.40 22.89 -1.52
CA GLY A 213 -21.33 21.65 -2.30
C GLY A 213 -21.99 20.51 -1.53
N ARG A 214 -23.19 20.12 -1.94
CA ARG A 214 -23.91 18.93 -1.48
C ARG A 214 -23.10 17.69 -1.79
N GLY A 215 -22.71 16.97 -0.73
CA GLY A 215 -22.08 15.66 -0.80
C GLY A 215 -21.27 15.42 0.46
N LYS A 216 -21.95 15.37 1.64
CA LYS A 216 -21.35 14.76 2.81
C LYS A 216 -21.11 13.30 2.41
N PRO A 217 -19.84 12.80 2.42
CA PRO A 217 -19.64 11.36 2.30
C PRO A 217 -20.47 10.73 3.41
N ALA A 218 -21.28 9.74 3.09
CA ALA A 218 -21.99 8.98 4.10
C ALA A 218 -20.98 8.57 5.17
N GLU A 219 -21.30 8.79 6.44
CA GLU A 219 -20.48 8.26 7.54
C GLU A 219 -20.59 6.74 7.47
N ALA A 220 -19.69 6.16 6.66
CA ALA A 220 -19.60 4.73 6.49
C ALA A 220 -19.06 4.12 7.77
N GLY A 221 -19.93 3.43 8.46
CA GLY A 221 -19.58 2.46 9.48
C GLY A 221 -19.60 2.98 10.90
N HIS A 222 -20.47 2.36 11.67
CA HIS A 222 -20.43 2.33 13.11
C HIS A 222 -18.99 2.13 13.61
N ASP A 223 -18.67 2.65 14.80
CA ASP A 223 -17.43 2.37 15.56
C ASP A 223 -17.28 0.84 15.79
N ILE A 224 -16.83 0.16 14.74
CA ILE A 224 -16.51 -1.27 14.83
C ILE A 224 -15.12 -1.32 15.48
N ASN A 225 -15.01 -2.03 16.58
CA ASN A 225 -13.69 -2.34 17.14
C ASN A 225 -12.99 -3.35 16.23
N LEU A 226 -12.16 -2.85 15.32
CA LEU A 226 -11.35 -3.67 14.41
C LEU A 226 -9.98 -4.04 15.02
N ASP A 227 -9.77 -3.86 16.34
CA ASP A 227 -8.58 -4.34 17.02
C ASP A 227 -8.62 -5.85 17.27
N ASP A 228 -9.84 -6.43 17.30
CA ASP A 228 -10.05 -7.86 17.46
C ASP A 228 -10.11 -8.53 16.07
N PRO A 229 -9.22 -9.51 15.77
CA PRO A 229 -9.25 -10.27 14.53
C PRO A 229 -10.61 -10.90 14.19
N SER A 230 -11.42 -11.26 15.21
CA SER A 230 -12.78 -11.78 15.00
C SER A 230 -13.73 -10.77 14.35
N ALA A 231 -13.41 -9.47 14.43
CA ALA A 231 -14.18 -8.39 13.83
C ALA A 231 -13.77 -8.06 12.39
N TRP A 232 -12.69 -8.64 11.85
CA TRP A 232 -12.19 -8.36 10.50
C TRP A 232 -13.09 -8.91 9.38
N GLY A 233 -13.98 -9.84 9.70
CA GLY A 233 -14.93 -10.44 8.76
C GLY A 233 -14.43 -11.76 8.20
N GLN A 234 -14.71 -12.02 6.91
CA GLN A 234 -14.35 -13.25 6.23
C GLN A 234 -12.90 -13.18 5.73
N ALA A 235 -12.09 -14.20 6.03
CA ALA A 235 -10.80 -14.38 5.40
C ALA A 235 -11.00 -14.73 3.91
N ILE A 236 -10.30 -14.03 3.02
CA ILE A 236 -10.38 -14.21 1.57
C ILE A 236 -9.05 -14.57 0.93
N ARG A 237 -7.95 -14.55 1.72
CA ARG A 237 -6.63 -14.97 1.28
C ARG A 237 -5.86 -15.54 2.46
N GLN A 238 -4.92 -16.44 2.13
CA GLN A 238 -3.91 -16.97 3.04
C GLN A 238 -2.53 -16.73 2.43
N ASP A 239 -1.54 -16.49 3.29
CA ASP A 239 -0.15 -16.48 2.90
C ASP A 239 0.37 -17.90 2.57
N ALA A 240 1.63 -18.00 2.18
CA ALA A 240 2.26 -19.28 1.82
C ALA A 240 2.34 -20.27 3.00
N GLU A 241 2.26 -19.80 4.23
CA GLU A 241 2.21 -20.64 5.44
C GLU A 241 0.79 -21.06 5.86
N GLY A 242 -0.22 -20.59 5.11
CA GLY A 242 -1.63 -20.88 5.37
C GLY A 242 -2.27 -20.01 6.47
N LYS A 243 -1.60 -18.95 6.93
CA LYS A 243 -2.19 -17.95 7.82
C LYS A 243 -3.05 -16.99 6.99
N ASN A 244 -4.21 -16.60 7.51
CA ASN A 244 -5.09 -15.66 6.80
C ASN A 244 -4.44 -14.27 6.74
N SER A 245 -4.12 -13.79 5.53
CA SER A 245 -3.40 -12.53 5.29
C SER A 245 -4.31 -11.37 4.87
N LEU A 246 -5.52 -11.67 4.36
CA LEU A 246 -6.49 -10.67 3.91
C LEU A 246 -7.91 -11.05 4.32
N PHE A 247 -8.61 -10.08 4.88
CA PHE A 247 -10.00 -10.22 5.31
C PHE A 247 -10.88 -9.17 4.66
N VAL A 248 -12.18 -9.49 4.48
CA VAL A 248 -13.19 -8.54 4.05
C VAL A 248 -14.39 -8.56 4.99
N ARG A 249 -14.84 -7.37 5.38
CA ARG A 249 -16.08 -7.17 6.12
C ARG A 249 -17.01 -6.26 5.35
N HIS A 250 -18.20 -6.72 5.06
CA HIS A 250 -19.26 -5.92 4.47
C HIS A 250 -19.94 -5.06 5.56
N LEU A 251 -20.11 -3.76 5.27
CA LEU A 251 -20.69 -2.79 6.19
C LEU A 251 -22.14 -2.43 5.82
N GLY A 252 -22.61 -2.92 4.68
CA GLY A 252 -23.93 -2.63 4.10
C GLY A 252 -23.82 -1.77 2.84
N GLY A 253 -24.82 -1.88 1.94
CA GLY A 253 -24.77 -1.21 0.64
C GLY A 253 -23.50 -1.61 -0.15
N ASN A 254 -22.82 -0.62 -0.70
CA ASN A 254 -21.56 -0.82 -1.44
C ASN A 254 -20.32 -0.59 -0.57
N GLU A 255 -20.48 -0.62 0.75
CA GLU A 255 -19.40 -0.34 1.68
C GLU A 255 -18.80 -1.59 2.27
N LYS A 256 -17.48 -1.63 2.36
CA LYS A 256 -16.71 -2.73 2.95
C LYS A 256 -15.39 -2.21 3.53
N VAL A 257 -14.82 -2.99 4.42
CA VAL A 257 -13.45 -2.80 4.91
C VAL A 257 -12.64 -4.05 4.58
N PHE A 258 -11.46 -3.81 4.02
CA PHE A 258 -10.43 -4.82 3.87
C PHE A 258 -9.42 -4.66 4.99
N THR A 259 -8.94 -5.79 5.53
CA THR A 259 -7.89 -5.83 6.55
C THR A 259 -6.76 -6.70 6.02
N PHE A 260 -5.62 -6.08 5.73
CA PHE A 260 -4.36 -6.74 5.45
C PHE A 260 -3.61 -6.94 6.76
N VAL A 261 -2.87 -8.02 6.85
CA VAL A 261 -2.16 -8.36 8.09
C VAL A 261 -0.85 -9.05 7.77
N ILE A 262 0.24 -8.53 8.33
CA ILE A 262 1.52 -9.23 8.39
C ILE A 262 1.69 -9.87 9.76
N TRP A 263 1.85 -11.21 9.77
CA TRP A 263 2.00 -11.97 10.99
C TRP A 263 3.45 -12.06 11.45
N THR A 264 3.63 -12.29 12.74
CA THR A 264 4.94 -12.70 13.27
C THR A 264 5.34 -14.05 12.69
N GLN A 265 6.59 -14.19 12.37
CA GLN A 265 7.19 -15.49 12.06
C GLN A 265 7.60 -16.16 13.38
N GLU A 266 7.27 -17.45 13.56
CA GLU A 266 7.60 -18.24 14.74
C GLU A 266 9.03 -18.82 14.64
#